data_9a2967ad73c550b9398a20eece78e61d
#
_entry.id   9a2967ad73c550b9398a20eece78e61d
#
_cell.length_a   1.000
_cell.length_b   1.000
_cell.length_c   1.000
_cell.angle_alpha   90.00
_cell.angle_beta   90.00
_cell.angle_gamma   90.00
#
_symmetry.space_group_name_H-M   'P 1'
#
loop_
_entity.id
_entity.type
_entity.pdbx_description
1 polymer ?
#
loop_
_entity_poly.entity_id
_entity_poly.type
_entity_poly.pdbx_seq_one_letter_code
_entity_poly.pdbx_strand_id
1 'polypeptide(L)'
;GYYKVVMNGNDGSPLNIVRNHRYIVTVVGVNGPGYESPDIAVASAPSNALKVELTDEDTDLPCIVADGQYRMASSNNVFSLYGKTDVTTSATGVDICTVYSSRGIQPVLTLPDDCNWLTNLSAQALGSNKYKITGDFTSAANDAVATTLTMTCDNLSQPVRVSWNPII
;
A
#
# COMPACT_ATOMS: atom_id res chain seq x y z
N GLY A 1 -2.04 29.69 -0.82
CA GLY A 1 -0.76 29.23 -1.41
C GLY A 1 -1.00 28.18 -2.49
N TYR A 2 -0.04 28.06 -3.37
CA TYR A 2 -0.07 27.09 -4.47
C TYR A 2 0.96 25.99 -4.19
N TYR A 3 0.62 24.75 -4.51
CA TYR A 3 1.49 23.59 -4.27
C TYR A 3 1.74 22.84 -5.57
N LYS A 4 3.00 22.46 -5.81
CA LYS A 4 3.36 21.61 -6.93
C LYS A 4 3.26 20.15 -6.48
N VAL A 5 2.40 19.40 -7.14
CA VAL A 5 2.33 17.93 -7.01
C VAL A 5 2.95 17.33 -8.26
N VAL A 6 3.98 16.51 -8.08
CA VAL A 6 4.58 15.75 -9.18
C VAL A 6 4.10 14.31 -9.06
N MET A 7 3.36 13.86 -10.07
CA MET A 7 2.93 12.47 -10.16
C MET A 7 4.07 11.66 -10.80
N ASN A 8 4.72 10.82 -10.01
CA ASN A 8 5.79 9.96 -10.48
C ASN A 8 5.30 8.51 -10.61
N GLY A 9 5.74 7.84 -11.66
CA GLY A 9 5.58 6.41 -11.86
C GLY A 9 6.37 5.58 -10.83
N ASN A 10 6.23 4.25 -10.89
CA ASN A 10 6.88 3.34 -9.95
C ASN A 10 8.41 3.34 -10.00
N ASP A 11 8.99 3.83 -11.08
CA ASP A 11 10.43 3.96 -11.31
C ASP A 11 11.00 5.33 -10.88
N GLY A 12 10.15 6.22 -10.32
CA GLY A 12 10.53 7.58 -9.93
C GLY A 12 10.51 8.58 -11.09
N SER A 13 10.30 8.14 -12.33
CA SER A 13 10.10 9.03 -13.49
C SER A 13 8.72 9.71 -13.41
N PRO A 14 8.52 10.87 -14.07
CA PRO A 14 7.20 11.45 -14.19
C PRO A 14 6.19 10.44 -14.75
N LEU A 15 5.02 10.33 -14.09
CA LEU A 15 3.96 9.44 -14.54
C LEU A 15 3.47 9.87 -15.92
N ASN A 16 3.52 8.96 -16.89
CA ASN A 16 2.89 9.17 -18.18
C ASN A 16 1.37 9.13 -17.99
N ILE A 17 0.69 10.21 -18.33
CA ILE A 17 -0.77 10.23 -18.32
C ILE A 17 -1.28 9.36 -19.47
N VAL A 18 -1.86 8.22 -19.14
CA VAL A 18 -2.38 7.26 -20.11
C VAL A 18 -3.87 7.50 -20.32
N ARG A 19 -4.31 7.40 -21.56
CA ARG A 19 -5.73 7.55 -21.91
C ARG A 19 -6.56 6.43 -21.27
N ASN A 20 -7.73 6.77 -20.73
CA ASN A 20 -8.67 5.89 -20.03
C ASN A 20 -8.22 5.42 -18.63
N HIS A 21 -7.12 5.96 -18.11
CA HIS A 21 -6.75 5.78 -16.70
C HIS A 21 -7.41 6.84 -15.83
N ARG A 22 -7.76 6.47 -14.61
CA ARG A 22 -8.26 7.36 -13.58
C ARG A 22 -7.20 7.57 -12.52
N TYR A 23 -6.73 8.80 -12.40
CA TYR A 23 -5.75 9.21 -11.38
C TYR A 23 -6.47 9.97 -10.27
N ILE A 24 -6.40 9.47 -9.03
CA ILE A 24 -6.98 10.12 -7.86
C ILE A 24 -5.83 10.64 -7.00
N VAL A 25 -5.76 11.94 -6.84
CA VAL A 25 -4.79 12.60 -5.95
C VAL A 25 -5.55 13.08 -4.71
N THR A 26 -5.27 12.46 -3.57
CA THR A 26 -5.86 12.82 -2.29
C THR A 26 -4.85 13.59 -1.45
N VAL A 27 -5.19 14.81 -1.04
CA VAL A 27 -4.37 15.59 -0.12
C VAL A 27 -4.66 15.10 1.30
N VAL A 28 -3.66 14.48 1.94
CA VAL A 28 -3.77 13.92 3.29
C VAL A 28 -3.14 14.81 4.37
N GLY A 29 -2.37 15.83 3.98
CA GLY A 29 -1.80 16.78 4.93
C GLY A 29 -1.12 17.95 4.25
N VAL A 30 -1.09 19.08 4.96
CA VAL A 30 -0.37 20.29 4.58
C VAL A 30 0.57 20.65 5.73
N ASN A 31 1.89 20.52 5.50
CA ASN A 31 2.92 20.67 6.52
C ASN A 31 3.67 22.01 6.46
N GLY A 32 3.32 22.88 5.52
CA GLY A 32 3.97 24.18 5.36
C GLY A 32 3.25 25.09 4.37
N PRO A 33 3.70 26.34 4.25
CA PRO A 33 3.11 27.30 3.33
C PRO A 33 3.33 26.89 1.87
N GLY A 34 2.35 27.15 1.03
CA GLY A 34 2.49 27.06 -0.43
C GLY A 34 3.19 28.28 -1.02
N TYR A 35 3.43 28.22 -2.32
CA TYR A 35 4.01 29.33 -3.10
C TYR A 35 2.98 30.44 -3.33
N GLU A 36 3.47 31.65 -3.63
CA GLU A 36 2.61 32.82 -3.81
C GLU A 36 1.82 32.81 -5.13
N SER A 37 2.36 32.12 -6.16
CA SER A 37 1.69 32.00 -7.46
C SER A 37 1.87 30.62 -8.08
N PRO A 38 0.98 30.23 -9.04
CA PRO A 38 1.13 28.99 -9.80
C PRO A 38 2.45 28.91 -10.56
N ASP A 39 2.89 30.00 -11.15
CA ASP A 39 4.11 30.06 -11.96
C ASP A 39 5.35 29.79 -11.10
N ILE A 40 5.40 30.38 -9.90
CA ILE A 40 6.46 30.12 -8.93
C ILE A 40 6.42 28.64 -8.49
N ALA A 41 5.23 28.10 -8.20
CA ALA A 41 5.08 26.71 -7.81
C ALA A 41 5.58 25.75 -8.91
N VAL A 42 5.26 26.00 -10.17
CA VAL A 42 5.70 25.18 -11.31
C VAL A 42 7.21 25.27 -11.51
N ALA A 43 7.81 26.44 -11.40
CA ALA A 43 9.25 26.67 -11.58
C ALA A 43 10.11 26.12 -10.42
N SER A 44 9.51 25.93 -9.25
CA SER A 44 10.22 25.50 -8.04
C SER A 44 10.37 23.97 -7.98
N ALA A 45 11.34 23.51 -7.18
CA ALA A 45 11.45 22.10 -6.84
C ALA A 45 10.20 21.63 -6.06
N PRO A 46 9.80 20.35 -6.17
CA PRO A 46 8.75 19.79 -5.31
C PRO A 46 9.10 19.99 -3.83
N SER A 47 8.13 20.41 -3.03
CA SER A 47 8.34 20.61 -1.59
C SER A 47 7.57 19.55 -0.78
N ASN A 48 8.07 19.22 0.41
CA ASN A 48 7.41 18.32 1.36
C ASN A 48 6.25 19.00 2.12
N ALA A 49 5.89 20.24 1.71
CA ALA A 49 4.81 20.99 2.34
C ALA A 49 3.42 20.39 2.09
N LEU A 50 3.27 19.56 1.07
CA LEU A 50 2.04 18.86 0.76
C LEU A 50 2.25 17.34 0.79
N LYS A 51 1.48 16.65 1.61
CA LYS A 51 1.41 15.19 1.62
C LYS A 51 0.23 14.71 0.78
N VAL A 52 0.49 13.85 -0.19
CA VAL A 52 -0.55 13.34 -1.11
C VAL A 52 -0.52 11.82 -1.20
N GLU A 53 -1.69 11.25 -1.41
CA GLU A 53 -1.90 9.87 -1.86
C GLU A 53 -2.31 9.88 -3.33
N LEU A 54 -1.68 9.04 -4.14
CA LEU A 54 -2.01 8.86 -5.54
C LEU A 54 -2.53 7.43 -5.76
N THR A 55 -3.72 7.31 -6.33
CA THR A 55 -4.29 6.03 -6.78
C THR A 55 -4.39 6.03 -8.29
N ASP A 56 -3.80 5.03 -8.94
CA ASP A 56 -3.99 4.73 -10.36
C ASP A 56 -4.69 3.36 -10.46
N GLU A 57 -5.91 3.35 -10.98
CA GLU A 57 -6.78 2.16 -10.98
C GLU A 57 -6.36 1.09 -11.99
N ASP A 58 -5.45 1.42 -12.92
CA ASP A 58 -5.02 0.52 -13.99
C ASP A 58 -3.56 0.05 -13.87
N THR A 59 -2.90 0.22 -12.73
CA THR A 59 -1.56 -0.33 -12.47
C THR A 59 -1.60 -1.59 -11.61
N ASP A 60 -0.53 -2.40 -11.69
CA ASP A 60 -0.33 -3.55 -10.81
C ASP A 60 -0.25 -3.17 -9.31
N LEU A 61 -0.05 -1.89 -9.01
CA LEU A 61 0.12 -1.36 -7.64
C LEU A 61 -0.73 -0.09 -7.43
N PRO A 62 -2.07 -0.21 -7.40
CA PRO A 62 -2.98 0.94 -7.39
C PRO A 62 -3.04 1.68 -6.04
N CYS A 63 -2.64 1.03 -4.95
CA CYS A 63 -2.73 1.61 -3.61
C CYS A 63 -1.40 2.31 -3.25
N ILE A 64 -1.36 3.64 -3.29
CA ILE A 64 -0.13 4.42 -3.15
C ILE A 64 -0.21 5.35 -1.93
N VAL A 65 0.84 5.35 -1.12
CA VAL A 65 1.10 6.33 -0.05
C VAL A 65 2.43 7.04 -0.33
N ALA A 66 2.45 8.35 -0.23
CA ALA A 66 3.65 9.14 -0.49
C ALA A 66 3.73 10.38 0.43
N ASP A 67 4.94 10.86 0.72
CA ASP A 67 5.20 12.04 1.55
C ASP A 67 5.91 13.19 0.80
N GLY A 68 5.93 13.15 -0.52
CA GLY A 68 6.58 14.13 -1.38
C GLY A 68 8.05 13.80 -1.73
N GLN A 69 8.73 12.97 -0.95
CA GLN A 69 10.08 12.46 -1.26
C GLN A 69 10.07 10.97 -1.57
N TYR A 70 9.25 10.24 -0.84
CA TYR A 70 9.21 8.78 -0.87
C TYR A 70 7.82 8.29 -1.16
N ARG A 71 7.76 7.07 -1.68
CA ARG A 71 6.51 6.43 -2.04
C ARG A 71 6.56 4.95 -1.70
N MET A 72 5.44 4.47 -1.21
CA MET A 72 5.11 3.07 -1.03
C MET A 72 3.85 2.77 -1.83
N ALA A 73 3.80 1.64 -2.52
CA ALA A 73 2.63 1.24 -3.29
C ALA A 73 2.36 -0.25 -3.10
N SER A 74 1.09 -0.65 -3.09
CA SER A 74 0.71 -2.06 -3.01
C SER A 74 -0.31 -2.45 -4.07
N SER A 75 -0.33 -3.75 -4.40
CA SER A 75 -1.25 -4.31 -5.39
C SER A 75 -2.71 -4.27 -4.92
N ASN A 76 -2.94 -4.29 -3.62
CA ASN A 76 -4.26 -4.24 -3.01
C ASN A 76 -4.18 -3.73 -1.56
N ASN A 77 -5.31 -3.27 -1.03
CA ASN A 77 -5.51 -2.90 0.37
C ASN A 77 -6.56 -3.78 1.07
N VAL A 78 -7.11 -4.75 0.35
CA VAL A 78 -8.03 -5.76 0.87
C VAL A 78 -7.66 -7.12 0.30
N PHE A 79 -7.55 -8.11 1.17
CA PHE A 79 -7.32 -9.50 0.82
C PHE A 79 -8.33 -10.39 1.56
N SER A 80 -8.99 -11.30 0.83
CA SER A 80 -9.97 -12.21 1.40
C SER A 80 -9.67 -13.65 1.03
N LEU A 81 -9.58 -14.50 2.04
CA LEU A 81 -9.46 -15.94 1.90
C LEU A 81 -10.81 -16.58 2.23
N TYR A 82 -11.12 -17.68 1.57
CA TYR A 82 -12.36 -18.43 1.74
C TYR A 82 -12.07 -19.91 2.01
N GLY A 83 -12.78 -20.51 2.95
CA GLY A 83 -12.62 -21.91 3.31
C GLY A 83 -13.91 -22.57 3.80
N LYS A 84 -13.94 -23.90 3.86
CA LYS A 84 -15.11 -24.64 4.32
C LYS A 84 -15.32 -24.54 5.83
N THR A 85 -16.56 -24.56 6.27
CA THR A 85 -16.96 -24.37 7.67
C THR A 85 -16.84 -25.63 8.55
N ASP A 86 -16.70 -26.80 7.95
CA ASP A 86 -16.72 -28.09 8.68
C ASP A 86 -15.31 -28.61 9.07
N VAL A 87 -14.28 -27.89 8.68
CA VAL A 87 -12.89 -28.29 8.94
C VAL A 87 -12.03 -27.08 9.30
N THR A 88 -10.97 -27.31 10.09
CA THR A 88 -9.93 -26.29 10.26
C THR A 88 -9.21 -26.09 8.94
N THR A 89 -9.30 -24.90 8.40
CA THR A 89 -8.61 -24.53 7.17
C THR A 89 -7.23 -23.99 7.51
N SER A 90 -6.20 -24.57 6.90
CA SER A 90 -4.84 -24.04 6.96
C SER A 90 -4.27 -23.89 5.56
N ALA A 91 -3.55 -22.79 5.34
CA ALA A 91 -2.82 -22.51 4.12
C ALA A 91 -1.51 -21.82 4.45
N THR A 92 -0.40 -22.29 3.86
CA THR A 92 0.95 -21.76 4.13
C THR A 92 1.47 -20.99 2.92
N GLY A 93 2.23 -19.91 3.20
CA GLY A 93 2.89 -19.12 2.16
C GLY A 93 1.91 -18.45 1.19
N VAL A 94 0.72 -18.07 1.67
CA VAL A 94 -0.30 -17.44 0.82
C VAL A 94 0.13 -16.03 0.43
N ASP A 95 0.10 -15.73 -0.85
CA ASP A 95 0.42 -14.41 -1.40
C ASP A 95 -0.70 -13.41 -1.02
N ILE A 96 -0.39 -12.43 -0.17
CA ILE A 96 -1.34 -11.40 0.29
C ILE A 96 -1.34 -10.21 -0.67
N CYS A 97 -0.17 -9.65 -0.93
CA CYS A 97 0.01 -8.53 -1.86
C CYS A 97 1.48 -8.39 -2.31
N THR A 98 1.67 -7.56 -3.32
CA THR A 98 3.01 -7.07 -3.70
C THR A 98 3.14 -5.62 -3.25
N VAL A 99 4.28 -5.27 -2.67
CA VAL A 99 4.60 -3.91 -2.21
C VAL A 99 5.82 -3.39 -2.94
N TYR A 100 5.78 -2.14 -3.32
CA TYR A 100 6.92 -1.36 -3.82
C TYR A 100 7.33 -0.31 -2.81
N SER A 101 8.65 -0.13 -2.60
CA SER A 101 9.23 0.94 -1.79
C SER A 101 10.24 1.73 -2.62
N SER A 102 10.00 3.02 -2.85
CA SER A 102 10.91 3.85 -3.67
C SER A 102 12.33 3.93 -3.10
N ARG A 103 12.53 3.67 -1.81
CA ARG A 103 13.85 3.60 -1.14
C ARG A 103 14.48 2.21 -1.18
N GLY A 104 13.78 1.19 -1.66
CA GLY A 104 14.26 -0.19 -1.59
C GLY A 104 14.31 -0.75 -0.17
N ILE A 105 13.56 -0.15 0.77
CA ILE A 105 13.47 -0.62 2.15
C ILE A 105 12.44 -1.74 2.20
N GLN A 106 12.85 -2.87 2.78
CA GLN A 106 11.95 -3.99 3.02
C GLN A 106 10.86 -3.59 4.01
N PRO A 107 9.58 -3.86 3.70
CA PRO A 107 8.47 -3.54 4.61
C PRO A 107 8.59 -4.27 5.95
N VAL A 108 8.39 -3.55 7.04
CA VAL A 108 8.10 -4.12 8.35
C VAL A 108 6.62 -4.45 8.40
N LEU A 109 6.30 -5.68 8.79
CA LEU A 109 4.94 -6.22 8.82
C LEU A 109 4.47 -6.32 10.27
N THR A 110 3.34 -5.70 10.58
CA THR A 110 2.79 -5.65 11.93
C THR A 110 1.32 -6.06 11.92
N LEU A 111 0.94 -6.94 12.86
CA LEU A 111 -0.44 -7.33 13.15
C LEU A 111 -0.82 -6.85 14.54
N PRO A 112 -2.12 -6.67 14.82
CA PRO A 112 -2.62 -6.54 16.18
C PRO A 112 -2.29 -7.77 17.03
N ASP A 113 -2.06 -7.58 18.34
CA ASP A 113 -1.64 -8.64 19.28
C ASP A 113 -2.68 -9.77 19.42
N ASP A 114 -3.93 -9.49 19.12
CA ASP A 114 -5.04 -10.46 19.19
C ASP A 114 -5.17 -11.33 17.92
N CYS A 115 -4.40 -11.04 16.87
CA CYS A 115 -4.42 -11.81 15.63
C CYS A 115 -3.58 -13.09 15.78
N ASN A 116 -4.25 -14.22 15.93
CA ASN A 116 -3.62 -15.54 16.11
C ASN A 116 -3.82 -16.51 14.93
N TRP A 117 -4.58 -16.11 13.91
CA TRP A 117 -4.95 -16.92 12.75
C TRP A 117 -4.18 -16.58 11.47
N LEU A 118 -3.49 -15.44 11.44
CA LEU A 118 -2.55 -15.04 10.40
C LEU A 118 -1.16 -14.94 11.02
N THR A 119 -0.24 -15.80 10.59
CA THR A 119 1.08 -15.97 11.20
C THR A 119 2.18 -16.04 10.15
N ASN A 120 3.43 -16.15 10.56
CA ASN A 120 4.59 -16.34 9.68
C ASN A 120 4.63 -15.37 8.51
N LEU A 121 4.33 -14.10 8.79
CA LEU A 121 4.40 -13.04 7.79
C LEU A 121 5.82 -12.89 7.25
N SER A 122 5.94 -12.80 5.94
CA SER A 122 7.22 -12.62 5.27
C SER A 122 7.12 -11.59 4.15
N ALA A 123 8.19 -10.80 3.99
CA ALA A 123 8.38 -9.90 2.87
C ALA A 123 9.58 -10.40 2.04
N GLN A 124 9.31 -11.04 0.92
CA GLN A 124 10.32 -11.61 0.03
C GLN A 124 10.66 -10.62 -1.09
N ALA A 125 11.94 -10.30 -1.27
CA ALA A 125 12.39 -9.42 -2.35
C ALA A 125 12.17 -10.08 -3.74
N LEU A 126 11.53 -9.33 -4.64
CA LEU A 126 11.31 -9.72 -6.04
C LEU A 126 12.27 -9.00 -7.01
N GLY A 127 13.11 -8.10 -6.50
CA GLY A 127 13.92 -7.17 -7.30
C GLY A 127 13.17 -5.86 -7.60
N SER A 128 13.89 -4.88 -8.16
CA SER A 128 13.33 -3.57 -8.51
C SER A 128 12.54 -2.89 -7.39
N ASN A 129 13.01 -3.04 -6.14
CA ASN A 129 12.37 -2.48 -4.94
C ASN A 129 10.94 -3.00 -4.68
N LYS A 130 10.59 -4.15 -5.24
CA LYS A 130 9.33 -4.85 -5.01
C LYS A 130 9.52 -5.99 -4.03
N TYR A 131 8.50 -6.21 -3.20
CA TYR A 131 8.45 -7.25 -2.19
C TYR A 131 7.11 -7.98 -2.24
N LYS A 132 7.17 -9.31 -2.26
CA LYS A 132 6.00 -10.16 -2.11
C LYS A 132 5.71 -10.33 -0.63
N ILE A 133 4.50 -10.06 -0.21
CA ILE A 133 4.03 -10.26 1.17
C ILE A 133 3.24 -11.56 1.22
N THR A 134 3.70 -12.47 2.08
CA THR A 134 3.04 -13.76 2.31
C THR A 134 2.74 -13.97 3.77
N GLY A 135 1.83 -14.88 4.06
CA GLY A 135 1.51 -15.31 5.42
C GLY A 135 0.89 -16.71 5.46
N ASP A 136 0.88 -17.29 6.65
CA ASP A 136 0.23 -18.56 6.92
C ASP A 136 -1.11 -18.31 7.60
N PHE A 137 -2.15 -18.97 7.10
CA PHE A 137 -3.51 -18.85 7.60
C PHE A 137 -3.93 -20.12 8.31
N THR A 138 -4.50 -19.96 9.50
CA THR A 138 -5.16 -21.04 10.21
C THR A 138 -6.45 -20.52 10.82
N SER A 139 -7.59 -21.06 10.41
CA SER A 139 -8.89 -20.69 10.96
C SER A 139 -9.64 -21.90 11.45
N ALA A 140 -10.23 -21.79 12.66
CA ALA A 140 -11.26 -22.71 13.15
C ALA A 140 -12.60 -22.28 12.49
N ALA A 141 -13.22 -23.17 11.85
CA ALA A 141 -14.04 -23.09 10.69
C ALA A 141 -15.38 -22.31 10.71
N ASN A 142 -15.90 -21.80 11.82
CA ASN A 142 -17.31 -21.39 11.84
C ASN A 142 -17.57 -19.89 11.72
N ASP A 143 -16.57 -19.04 11.97
CA ASP A 143 -16.75 -17.60 12.02
C ASP A 143 -15.84 -16.87 11.04
N ALA A 144 -16.36 -15.85 10.39
CA ALA A 144 -15.56 -14.92 9.62
C ALA A 144 -14.68 -14.10 10.56
N VAL A 145 -13.40 -14.00 10.24
CA VAL A 145 -12.45 -13.17 11.00
C VAL A 145 -11.75 -12.19 10.07
N ALA A 146 -11.40 -11.03 10.60
CA ALA A 146 -10.67 -10.02 9.85
C ALA A 146 -9.66 -9.31 10.76
N THR A 147 -8.55 -8.91 10.17
CA THR A 147 -7.51 -8.11 10.83
C THR A 147 -6.96 -7.07 9.88
N THR A 148 -6.14 -6.16 10.39
CA THR A 148 -5.40 -5.20 9.57
C THR A 148 -3.91 -5.52 9.66
N LEU A 149 -3.33 -5.91 8.55
CA LEU A 149 -1.88 -5.99 8.37
C LEU A 149 -1.37 -4.60 8.05
N THR A 150 -0.51 -4.05 8.88
CA THR A 150 0.17 -2.78 8.61
C THR A 150 1.56 -3.06 8.04
N MET A 151 1.82 -2.50 6.87
CA MET A 151 3.11 -2.55 6.22
C MET A 151 3.77 -1.18 6.35
N THR A 152 5.00 -1.13 6.87
CA THR A 152 5.73 0.12 7.10
C THR A 152 7.08 0.11 6.41
N CYS A 153 7.35 1.14 5.60
CA CYS A 153 8.66 1.41 5.02
C CYS A 153 9.10 2.81 5.47
N ASP A 154 10.02 2.88 6.43
CA ASP A 154 10.46 4.13 7.04
C ASP A 154 9.28 4.87 7.70
N ASN A 155 8.96 6.07 7.25
CA ASN A 155 7.85 6.90 7.74
C ASN A 155 6.51 6.69 7.00
N LEU A 156 6.47 5.82 6.00
CA LEU A 156 5.27 5.49 5.25
C LEU A 156 4.66 4.19 5.76
N SER A 157 3.37 4.22 6.05
CA SER A 157 2.61 3.04 6.48
C SER A 157 1.38 2.86 5.62
N GLN A 158 1.11 1.61 5.25
CA GLN A 158 -0.06 1.23 4.46
C GLN A 158 -0.78 0.05 5.09
N PRO A 159 -2.08 0.18 5.40
CA PRO A 159 -2.87 -0.92 5.91
C PRO A 159 -3.39 -1.81 4.77
N VAL A 160 -3.44 -3.12 5.01
CA VAL A 160 -4.16 -4.11 4.21
C VAL A 160 -5.15 -4.81 5.12
N ARG A 161 -6.43 -4.74 4.79
CA ARG A 161 -7.45 -5.53 5.47
C ARG A 161 -7.37 -6.97 4.98
N VAL A 162 -7.08 -7.89 5.88
CA VAL A 162 -7.02 -9.33 5.61
C VAL A 162 -8.21 -9.99 6.29
N SER A 163 -8.94 -10.84 5.56
CA SER A 163 -10.07 -11.57 6.11
C SER A 163 -10.07 -13.04 5.70
N TRP A 164 -10.54 -13.89 6.61
CA TRP A 164 -10.94 -15.24 6.31
C TRP A 164 -12.47 -15.33 6.40
N ASN A 165 -13.11 -15.96 5.41
CA ASN A 165 -14.55 -16.04 5.28
C ASN A 165 -14.97 -17.51 5.11
N PRO A 166 -15.89 -18.04 5.94
CA PRO A 166 -16.42 -19.37 5.78
C PRO A 166 -17.31 -19.47 4.54
N ILE A 167 -17.18 -20.58 3.81
CA ILE A 167 -18.11 -20.97 2.76
C ILE A 167 -19.05 -22.01 3.35
N ILE A 168 -20.34 -21.71 3.37
CA ILE A 168 -21.42 -22.60 3.84
C ILE A 168 -21.73 -23.64 2.76
#